data_af75690d8d6380f9f3805959222c465e
#
_entry.id   af75690d8d6380f9f3805959222c465e
#
_cell.length_a   1.000
_cell.length_b   1.000
_cell.length_c   1.000
_cell.angle_alpha   90.00
_cell.angle_beta   90.00
_cell.angle_gamma   90.00
#
_symmetry.space_group_name_H-M   'P 1'
#
loop_
_entity.id
_entity.type
_entity.pdbx_description
1 polymer ?
#
loop_
_entity_poly.entity_id
_entity_poly.type
_entity_poly.pdbx_seq_one_letter_code
_entity_poly.pdbx_strand_id
1 'polypeptide(L)'
;NFDLEKINSSKIFDFLKSVDFSKLKLFQNSKNWTIPVCYDFEMDLTDISKTLKIDKDEIINIHLNTDFFVYMIGFIPGHPFMGDLDSKLFLNRLKTPRVKLPPGSVGIVEKFCNIYPYESPGGWNIIGRTPTKLFNKKDELKPCLLSPGDSVKFKSISKKEFEKLANE
;
A
#
# COMPACT_ATOMS: atom_id res chain seq x y z
N ASN A 1 -22.44 -11.03 -14.30
CA ASN A 1 -22.79 -10.30 -15.53
C ASN A 1 -23.84 -9.26 -15.18
N PHE A 2 -23.49 -7.98 -15.35
CA PHE A 2 -24.44 -6.88 -15.19
C PHE A 2 -25.07 -6.56 -16.54
N ASP A 3 -26.39 -6.53 -16.56
CA ASP A 3 -27.14 -6.03 -17.70
C ASP A 3 -27.25 -4.50 -17.54
N LEU A 4 -26.37 -3.78 -18.23
CA LEU A 4 -26.28 -2.31 -18.16
C LEU A 4 -27.57 -1.62 -18.64
N GLU A 5 -28.43 -2.28 -19.39
CA GLU A 5 -29.72 -1.74 -19.82
C GLU A 5 -30.77 -1.78 -18.70
N LYS A 6 -30.60 -2.67 -17.71
CA LYS A 6 -31.57 -2.88 -16.62
C LYS A 6 -31.18 -2.27 -15.29
N ILE A 7 -29.88 -1.94 -15.09
CA ILE A 7 -29.37 -1.44 -13.83
C ILE A 7 -28.64 -0.13 -14.09
N ASN A 8 -29.17 0.97 -13.55
CA ASN A 8 -28.49 2.26 -13.52
C ASN A 8 -27.71 2.44 -12.18
N SER A 9 -26.80 3.39 -12.15
CA SER A 9 -25.97 3.71 -10.96
C SER A 9 -26.80 4.02 -9.71
N SER A 10 -27.94 4.65 -9.86
CA SER A 10 -28.85 5.01 -8.75
C SER A 10 -29.36 3.74 -8.06
N LYS A 11 -29.85 2.74 -8.81
CA LYS A 11 -30.35 1.46 -8.25
C LYS A 11 -29.25 0.72 -7.52
N ILE A 12 -28.01 0.72 -8.03
CA ILE A 12 -26.88 0.10 -7.36
C ILE A 12 -26.60 0.82 -6.03
N PHE A 13 -26.64 2.15 -6.04
CA PHE A 13 -26.38 2.97 -4.85
C PHE A 13 -27.45 2.76 -3.79
N ASP A 14 -28.71 2.70 -4.16
CA ASP A 14 -29.84 2.44 -3.26
C ASP A 14 -29.76 1.03 -2.66
N PHE A 15 -29.39 0.03 -3.48
CA PHE A 15 -29.13 -1.32 -3.00
C PHE A 15 -27.99 -1.34 -1.98
N LEU A 16 -26.85 -0.72 -2.28
CA LEU A 16 -25.71 -0.68 -1.36
C LEU A 16 -26.06 0.02 -0.03
N LYS A 17 -26.87 1.07 -0.06
CA LYS A 17 -27.37 1.73 1.17
C LYS A 17 -28.30 0.83 1.99
N SER A 18 -29.02 -0.07 1.36
CA SER A 18 -29.94 -1.00 2.04
C SER A 18 -29.23 -2.20 2.68
N VAL A 19 -27.97 -2.46 2.31
CA VAL A 19 -27.20 -3.59 2.84
C VAL A 19 -26.69 -3.28 4.24
N ASP A 20 -27.02 -4.10 5.19
CA ASP A 20 -26.46 -4.06 6.55
C ASP A 20 -25.09 -4.75 6.55
N PHE A 21 -24.04 -3.93 6.33
CA PHE A 21 -22.66 -4.40 6.29
C PHE A 21 -22.15 -4.94 7.64
N SER A 22 -22.79 -4.63 8.76
CA SER A 22 -22.40 -5.13 10.08
C SER A 22 -22.56 -6.65 10.23
N LYS A 23 -23.45 -7.24 9.42
CA LYS A 23 -23.71 -8.69 9.38
C LYS A 23 -22.78 -9.47 8.46
N LEU A 24 -21.96 -8.79 7.66
CA LEU A 24 -21.02 -9.44 6.75
C LEU A 24 -19.74 -9.82 7.50
N LYS A 25 -19.47 -11.11 7.59
CA LYS A 25 -18.16 -11.62 8.05
C LYS A 25 -17.13 -11.51 6.91
N LEU A 26 -16.71 -10.30 6.58
CA LEU A 26 -15.92 -10.03 5.38
C LEU A 26 -14.49 -10.60 5.41
N PHE A 27 -13.89 -10.78 6.61
CA PHE A 27 -12.46 -11.13 6.72
C PHE A 27 -12.25 -12.20 7.81
N GLN A 28 -12.69 -13.44 7.55
CA GLN A 28 -12.59 -14.53 8.55
C GLN A 28 -11.17 -15.04 8.81
N ASN A 29 -10.21 -14.76 7.92
CA ASN A 29 -8.84 -15.27 7.98
C ASN A 29 -7.79 -14.15 7.83
N SER A 30 -8.08 -12.95 8.35
CA SER A 30 -7.13 -11.83 8.33
C SER A 30 -5.86 -12.15 9.12
N LYS A 31 -4.71 -11.70 8.59
CA LYS A 31 -3.40 -11.87 9.21
C LYS A 31 -2.81 -10.53 9.59
N ASN A 32 -1.92 -10.57 10.59
CA ASN A 32 -1.09 -9.42 10.95
C ASN A 32 0.30 -9.63 10.38
N TRP A 33 0.78 -8.65 9.62
CA TRP A 33 2.07 -8.68 8.97
C TRP A 33 2.97 -7.58 9.51
N THR A 34 4.26 -7.90 9.69
CA THR A 34 5.31 -6.90 9.93
C THR A 34 6.24 -6.92 8.72
N ILE A 35 6.23 -5.84 7.95
CA ILE A 35 7.01 -5.71 6.71
C ILE A 35 8.22 -4.81 6.97
N PRO A 36 9.46 -5.31 6.75
CA PRO A 36 10.67 -4.51 6.90
C PRO A 36 10.75 -3.45 5.79
N VAL A 37 11.11 -2.22 6.13
CA VAL A 37 11.29 -1.11 5.19
C VAL A 37 12.57 -0.36 5.50
N CYS A 38 13.36 -0.12 4.47
CA CYS A 38 14.53 0.76 4.51
C CYS A 38 14.14 2.14 3.97
N TYR A 39 14.35 3.18 4.75
CA TYR A 39 14.08 4.58 4.38
C TYR A 39 15.32 5.32 3.85
N ASP A 40 16.50 4.70 3.92
CA ASP A 40 17.78 5.31 3.53
C ASP A 40 17.96 5.47 2.00
N PHE A 41 16.99 5.01 1.20
CA PHE A 41 16.98 5.23 -0.26
C PHE A 41 16.55 6.65 -0.63
N GLU A 42 15.88 7.36 0.26
CA GLU A 42 15.52 8.78 0.21
C GLU A 42 14.88 9.29 -1.11
N MET A 43 14.20 8.43 -1.88
CA MET A 43 13.68 8.79 -3.21
C MET A 43 12.90 10.10 -3.21
N ASP A 44 11.88 10.22 -2.35
CA ASP A 44 11.04 11.43 -2.26
C ASP A 44 11.02 12.03 -0.84
N LEU A 45 11.62 11.35 0.13
CA LEU A 45 11.49 11.70 1.55
C LEU A 45 11.91 13.15 1.85
N THR A 46 12.94 13.64 1.15
CA THR A 46 13.40 15.05 1.27
C THR A 46 12.35 16.03 0.74
N ASP A 47 11.70 15.72 -0.38
CA ASP A 47 10.70 16.63 -0.97
C ASP A 47 9.37 16.55 -0.22
N ILE A 48 9.02 15.39 0.31
CA ILE A 48 7.89 15.19 1.21
C ILE A 48 8.07 16.04 2.47
N SER A 49 9.25 15.96 3.12
CA SER A 49 9.60 16.72 4.30
C SER A 49 9.44 18.24 4.09
N LYS A 50 9.95 18.75 2.97
CA LYS A 50 9.79 20.16 2.59
C LYS A 50 8.32 20.55 2.36
N THR A 51 7.57 19.68 1.68
CA THR A 51 6.18 19.95 1.31
C THR A 51 5.28 19.99 2.53
N LEU A 52 5.43 19.01 3.42
CA LEU A 52 4.64 18.89 4.64
C LEU A 52 5.15 19.77 5.79
N LYS A 53 6.39 20.26 5.69
CA LYS A 53 7.12 20.96 6.77
C LYS A 53 7.23 20.10 8.03
N ILE A 54 7.51 18.83 7.85
CA ILE A 54 7.68 17.80 8.88
C ILE A 54 9.07 17.19 8.67
N ASP A 55 9.83 16.97 9.74
CA ASP A 55 11.13 16.32 9.64
C ASP A 55 11.04 14.88 9.15
N LYS A 56 12.06 14.40 8.44
CA LYS A 56 12.11 13.05 7.88
C LYS A 56 11.88 11.98 8.94
N ASP A 57 12.52 12.13 10.10
CA ASP A 57 12.38 11.18 11.21
C ASP A 57 10.96 11.14 11.75
N GLU A 58 10.27 12.27 11.81
CA GLU A 58 8.87 12.33 12.21
C GLU A 58 7.96 11.68 11.15
N ILE A 59 8.21 11.89 9.85
CA ILE A 59 7.49 11.21 8.76
C ILE A 59 7.65 9.69 8.90
N ILE A 60 8.87 9.21 9.10
CA ILE A 60 9.17 7.80 9.29
C ILE A 60 8.46 7.25 10.53
N ASN A 61 8.54 7.98 11.66
CA ASN A 61 7.88 7.58 12.89
C ASN A 61 6.35 7.48 12.76
N ILE A 62 5.72 8.45 12.11
CA ILE A 62 4.27 8.42 11.85
C ILE A 62 3.92 7.18 11.02
N HIS A 63 4.67 6.91 9.94
CA HIS A 63 4.43 5.75 9.08
C HIS A 63 4.63 4.42 9.85
N LEU A 64 5.67 4.30 10.68
CA LEU A 64 5.96 3.10 11.47
C LEU A 64 4.92 2.84 12.57
N ASN A 65 4.29 3.89 13.11
CA ASN A 65 3.27 3.80 14.14
C ASN A 65 1.85 3.65 13.59
N THR A 66 1.68 3.66 12.26
CA THR A 66 0.40 3.44 11.62
C THR A 66 0.12 1.95 11.46
N ASP A 67 -1.08 1.53 11.87
CA ASP A 67 -1.64 0.21 11.55
C ASP A 67 -2.40 0.30 10.23
N PHE A 68 -1.84 -0.27 9.19
CA PHE A 68 -2.46 -0.25 7.87
C PHE A 68 -3.41 -1.42 7.68
N PHE A 69 -4.59 -1.15 7.11
CA PHE A 69 -5.54 -2.15 6.69
C PHE A 69 -5.45 -2.36 5.18
N VAL A 70 -5.35 -3.62 4.74
CA VAL A 70 -5.35 -3.97 3.30
C VAL A 70 -6.77 -3.98 2.78
N TYR A 71 -7.15 -2.95 2.01
CA TYR A 71 -8.49 -2.84 1.44
C TYR A 71 -8.65 -3.70 0.19
N MET A 72 -7.64 -3.72 -0.66
CA MET A 72 -7.68 -4.47 -1.91
C MET A 72 -6.28 -4.79 -2.43
N ILE A 73 -6.21 -5.81 -3.30
CA ILE A 73 -5.06 -6.09 -4.16
C ILE A 73 -5.49 -5.77 -5.59
N GLY A 74 -4.74 -4.89 -6.28
CA GLY A 74 -5.15 -4.45 -7.62
C GLY A 74 -4.05 -3.70 -8.36
N PHE A 75 -4.35 -3.18 -9.54
CA PHE A 75 -3.43 -2.54 -10.46
C PHE A 75 -2.46 -3.53 -11.13
N ILE A 76 -1.60 -4.21 -10.38
CA ILE A 76 -0.74 -5.31 -10.83
C ILE A 76 -0.78 -6.42 -9.79
N PRO A 77 -0.44 -7.69 -10.15
CA PRO A 77 -0.48 -8.81 -9.22
C PRO A 77 0.34 -8.56 -7.95
N GLY A 78 -0.28 -8.78 -6.78
CA GLY A 78 0.36 -8.61 -5.48
C GLY A 78 0.51 -7.15 -5.00
N HIS A 79 -0.05 -6.17 -5.69
CA HIS A 79 0.03 -4.75 -5.30
C HIS A 79 -1.07 -4.41 -4.28
N PRO A 80 -0.72 -4.14 -3.01
CA PRO A 80 -1.71 -3.83 -1.98
C PRO A 80 -2.08 -2.35 -1.99
N PHE A 81 -3.36 -2.07 -1.86
CA PHE A 81 -3.87 -0.76 -1.48
C PHE A 81 -4.23 -0.82 0.00
N MET A 82 -3.42 -0.18 0.82
CA MET A 82 -3.58 -0.13 2.26
C MET A 82 -4.04 1.27 2.67
N GLY A 83 -4.90 1.34 3.65
CA GLY A 83 -5.42 2.62 4.13
C GLY A 83 -5.06 2.91 5.56
N ASP A 84 -5.65 4.02 5.98
CA ASP A 84 -5.61 4.62 7.31
C ASP A 84 -4.26 5.31 7.63
N LEU A 85 -3.58 5.81 6.58
CA LEU A 85 -2.43 6.70 6.75
C LEU A 85 -2.85 7.93 7.57
N ASP A 86 -2.00 8.33 8.52
CA ASP A 86 -2.21 9.55 9.30
C ASP A 86 -2.34 10.78 8.39
N SER A 87 -3.33 11.61 8.66
CA SER A 87 -3.63 12.80 7.86
C SER A 87 -2.48 13.81 7.76
N LYS A 88 -1.55 13.81 8.71
CA LYS A 88 -0.33 14.62 8.65
C LYS A 88 0.53 14.28 7.43
N LEU A 89 0.42 13.06 6.90
CA LEU A 89 1.20 12.59 5.73
C LEU A 89 0.39 12.63 4.43
N PHE A 90 -0.79 13.26 4.39
CA PHE A 90 -1.58 13.35 3.17
C PHE A 90 -0.92 14.21 2.11
N LEU A 91 -0.65 13.60 0.97
CA LEU A 91 -0.05 14.22 -0.19
C LEU A 91 -0.81 13.83 -1.45
N ASN A 92 -0.91 14.75 -2.39
CA ASN A 92 -1.42 14.44 -3.72
C ASN A 92 -0.42 13.57 -4.49
N ARG A 93 -0.91 12.90 -5.53
CA ARG A 93 -0.06 12.22 -6.50
C ARG A 93 0.89 13.21 -7.17
N LEU A 94 2.05 12.71 -7.60
CA LEU A 94 2.98 13.48 -8.43
C LEU A 94 2.27 13.91 -9.73
N LYS A 95 2.47 15.16 -10.14
CA LYS A 95 1.92 15.70 -11.39
C LYS A 95 2.37 14.89 -12.61
N THR A 96 3.62 14.45 -12.60
CA THR A 96 4.20 13.60 -13.65
C THR A 96 4.59 12.26 -13.01
N PRO A 97 3.88 11.16 -13.32
CA PRO A 97 4.26 9.84 -12.84
C PRO A 97 5.65 9.44 -13.33
N ARG A 98 6.39 8.70 -12.51
CA ARG A 98 7.64 8.07 -12.94
C ARG A 98 7.37 6.93 -13.90
N VAL A 99 8.22 6.80 -14.89
CA VAL A 99 8.19 5.68 -15.86
C VAL A 99 8.56 4.37 -15.16
N LYS A 100 9.49 4.44 -14.21
CA LYS A 100 10.03 3.27 -13.49
C LYS A 100 10.19 3.55 -12.01
N LEU A 101 9.60 2.69 -11.20
CA LEU A 101 9.86 2.55 -9.78
C LEU A 101 10.45 1.17 -9.51
N PRO A 102 11.51 1.06 -8.70
CA PRO A 102 12.08 -0.24 -8.39
C PRO A 102 11.08 -1.09 -7.55
N PRO A 103 11.14 -2.43 -7.66
CA PRO A 103 10.32 -3.30 -6.84
C PRO A 103 10.56 -3.06 -5.35
N GLY A 104 9.51 -3.26 -4.56
CA GLY A 104 9.53 -2.99 -3.12
C GLY A 104 9.35 -1.51 -2.75
N SER A 105 9.21 -0.57 -3.71
CA SER A 105 8.95 0.83 -3.40
C SER A 105 7.69 0.98 -2.56
N VAL A 106 7.80 1.66 -1.41
CA VAL A 106 6.68 1.97 -0.51
C VAL A 106 6.24 3.39 -0.78
N GLY A 107 5.00 3.54 -1.23
CA GLY A 107 4.45 4.81 -1.68
C GLY A 107 3.25 5.26 -0.85
N ILE A 108 3.10 6.57 -0.70
CA ILE A 108 1.97 7.20 -0.03
C ILE A 108 1.27 8.21 -0.94
N VAL A 109 -0.05 8.26 -0.84
CA VAL A 109 -0.90 9.25 -1.51
C VAL A 109 -2.21 9.40 -0.73
N GLU A 110 -2.62 10.64 -0.43
CA GLU A 110 -3.82 10.90 0.39
C GLU A 110 -3.83 10.02 1.64
N LYS A 111 -4.89 9.24 1.87
CA LYS A 111 -5.02 8.33 3.00
C LYS A 111 -4.44 6.93 2.76
N PHE A 112 -3.79 6.70 1.63
CA PHE A 112 -3.36 5.37 1.22
C PHE A 112 -1.84 5.20 1.25
N CYS A 113 -1.45 3.96 1.55
CA CYS A 113 -0.10 3.44 1.38
C CYS A 113 -0.14 2.23 0.43
N ASN A 114 0.91 2.03 -0.35
CA ASN A 114 1.06 0.87 -1.21
C ASN A 114 2.50 0.34 -1.19
N ILE A 115 2.69 -0.84 -1.79
CA ILE A 115 4.02 -1.40 -2.07
C ILE A 115 4.01 -1.90 -3.51
N TYR A 116 4.94 -1.43 -4.31
CA TYR A 116 5.09 -1.87 -5.69
C TYR A 116 5.79 -3.23 -5.75
N PRO A 117 5.10 -4.34 -6.14
CA PRO A 117 5.68 -5.68 -6.13
C PRO A 117 6.73 -5.90 -7.23
N TYR A 118 6.64 -5.12 -8.31
CA TYR A 118 7.51 -5.18 -9.49
C TYR A 118 7.96 -3.80 -9.92
N GLU A 119 8.97 -3.76 -10.80
CA GLU A 119 9.30 -2.54 -11.53
C GLU A 119 8.07 -2.13 -12.36
N SER A 120 7.58 -0.91 -12.14
CA SER A 120 6.38 -0.41 -12.79
C SER A 120 6.36 1.12 -12.80
N PRO A 121 5.56 1.74 -13.67
CA PRO A 121 5.31 3.17 -13.56
C PRO A 121 4.53 3.48 -12.29
N GLY A 122 4.70 4.70 -11.76
CA GLY A 122 3.95 5.13 -10.59
C GLY A 122 4.05 6.61 -10.28
N GLY A 123 2.96 7.18 -9.77
CA GLY A 123 2.86 8.59 -9.41
C GLY A 123 2.69 8.83 -7.90
N TRP A 124 2.96 7.84 -7.07
CA TRP A 124 2.91 7.99 -5.62
C TRP A 124 4.23 8.53 -5.07
N ASN A 125 4.18 9.16 -3.91
CA ASN A 125 5.35 9.68 -3.23
C ASN A 125 6.06 8.53 -2.50
N ILE A 126 7.30 8.23 -2.85
CA ILE A 126 8.03 7.07 -2.33
C ILE A 126 8.82 7.46 -1.09
N ILE A 127 8.49 6.83 0.03
CA ILE A 127 9.13 7.09 1.33
C ILE A 127 10.20 6.07 1.70
N GLY A 128 10.17 4.87 1.12
CA GLY A 128 11.13 3.81 1.43
C GLY A 128 11.01 2.63 0.49
N ARG A 129 11.75 1.55 0.79
CA ARG A 129 11.70 0.30 0.04
C ARG A 129 11.72 -0.91 0.98
N THR A 130 10.97 -1.94 0.62
CA THR A 130 11.00 -3.26 1.28
C THR A 130 11.69 -4.30 0.40
N PRO A 131 12.49 -5.22 0.98
CA PRO A 131 13.02 -6.38 0.27
C PRO A 131 11.98 -7.52 0.14
N THR A 132 10.83 -7.39 0.83
CA THR A 132 9.79 -8.42 0.88
C THR A 132 9.16 -8.65 -0.49
N LYS A 133 9.16 -9.89 -0.95
CA LYS A 133 8.48 -10.31 -2.18
C LYS A 133 6.98 -10.44 -1.93
N LEU A 134 6.16 -9.54 -2.51
CA LEU A 134 4.71 -9.52 -2.30
C LEU A 134 3.94 -10.48 -3.20
N PHE A 135 4.58 -10.98 -4.24
CA PHE A 135 3.96 -11.89 -5.19
C PHE A 135 4.95 -12.99 -5.61
N ASN A 136 4.47 -14.23 -5.56
CA ASN A 136 5.22 -15.40 -5.99
C ASN A 136 4.39 -16.21 -6.99
N LYS A 137 4.67 -16.07 -8.29
CA LYS A 137 3.96 -16.80 -9.34
C LYS A 137 4.12 -18.33 -9.30
N LYS A 138 5.08 -18.84 -8.52
CA LYS A 138 5.28 -20.29 -8.34
C LYS A 138 4.31 -20.90 -7.33
N ASP A 139 3.71 -20.10 -6.48
CA ASP A 139 2.66 -20.51 -5.55
C ASP A 139 1.29 -20.31 -6.21
N GLU A 140 0.82 -21.37 -6.88
CA GLU A 140 -0.46 -21.33 -7.62
C GLU A 140 -1.68 -21.14 -6.71
N LEU A 141 -1.59 -21.59 -5.46
CA LEU A 141 -2.71 -21.52 -4.52
C LEU A 141 -2.79 -20.16 -3.81
N LYS A 142 -1.63 -19.57 -3.49
CA LYS A 142 -1.55 -18.30 -2.75
C LYS A 142 -0.42 -17.41 -3.27
N PRO A 143 -0.51 -16.91 -4.50
CA PRO A 143 0.57 -16.15 -5.12
C PRO A 143 0.82 -14.79 -4.46
N CYS A 144 -0.21 -14.17 -3.86
CA CYS A 144 -0.10 -12.90 -3.15
C CYS A 144 0.23 -13.13 -1.68
N LEU A 145 1.25 -12.43 -1.16
CA LEU A 145 1.60 -12.46 0.26
C LEU A 145 0.44 -11.92 1.11
N LEU A 146 -0.05 -10.74 0.74
CA LEU A 146 -1.13 -10.03 1.42
C LEU A 146 -2.48 -10.36 0.80
N SER A 147 -3.52 -10.25 1.61
CA SER A 147 -4.93 -10.41 1.22
C SER A 147 -5.77 -9.25 1.74
N PRO A 148 -6.89 -8.90 1.07
CA PRO A 148 -7.82 -7.94 1.63
C PRO A 148 -8.27 -8.38 3.03
N GLY A 149 -8.28 -7.44 3.98
CA GLY A 149 -8.58 -7.71 5.39
C GLY A 149 -7.35 -7.91 6.27
N ASP A 150 -6.17 -8.13 5.70
CA ASP A 150 -4.93 -8.21 6.47
C ASP A 150 -4.58 -6.84 7.09
N SER A 151 -3.87 -6.89 8.23
CA SER A 151 -3.24 -5.71 8.85
C SER A 151 -1.74 -5.72 8.62
N VAL A 152 -1.18 -4.56 8.34
CA VAL A 152 0.25 -4.40 8.05
C VAL A 152 0.85 -3.33 8.96
N LYS A 153 1.91 -3.70 9.67
CA LYS A 153 2.84 -2.77 10.32
C LYS A 153 4.17 -2.76 9.58
N PHE A 154 4.82 -1.63 9.57
CA PHE A 154 6.17 -1.53 9.03
C PHE A 154 7.21 -1.54 10.15
N LYS A 155 8.39 -2.09 9.85
CA LYS A 155 9.55 -2.08 10.73
C LYS A 155 10.73 -1.50 9.98
N SER A 156 11.37 -0.47 10.54
CA SER A 156 12.57 0.11 9.96
C SER A 156 13.74 -0.87 9.99
N ILE A 157 14.45 -0.95 8.87
CA ILE A 157 15.69 -1.71 8.72
C ILE A 157 16.76 -0.83 8.07
N SER A 158 18.03 -1.12 8.36
CA SER A 158 19.16 -0.50 7.71
C SER A 158 19.32 -0.94 6.25
N LYS A 159 20.05 -0.17 5.44
CA LYS A 159 20.38 -0.53 4.06
C LYS A 159 21.15 -1.85 3.98
N LYS A 160 22.04 -2.15 4.94
CA LYS A 160 22.76 -3.41 5.02
C LYS A 160 21.82 -4.61 5.25
N GLU A 161 20.83 -4.45 6.12
CA GLU A 161 19.80 -5.50 6.34
C GLU A 161 18.92 -5.66 5.12
N PHE A 162 18.54 -4.55 4.44
CA PHE A 162 17.79 -4.63 3.20
C PHE A 162 18.54 -5.44 2.14
N GLU A 163 19.83 -5.18 1.92
CA GLU A 163 20.67 -5.90 0.94
C GLU A 163 20.79 -7.38 1.27
N LYS A 164 20.94 -7.73 2.56
CA LYS A 164 20.95 -9.12 3.01
C LYS A 164 19.64 -9.84 2.68
N LEU A 165 18.50 -9.27 3.09
CA LEU A 165 17.17 -9.87 2.88
C LEU A 165 16.72 -9.90 1.41
N ALA A 166 17.22 -8.99 0.58
CA ALA A 166 16.91 -8.96 -0.85
C ALA A 166 17.61 -10.10 -1.64
N ASN A 167 18.70 -10.66 -1.09
CA ASN A 167 19.48 -11.74 -1.70
C ASN A 167 19.06 -13.15 -1.22
N GLU A 168 18.16 -13.25 -0.24
CA GLU A 168 17.51 -14.48 0.22
C GLU A 168 16.27 -14.82 -0.64
#